data_0d34e8ea2e8369fa704f851e358ff759
#
_entry.id   0d34e8ea2e8369fa704f851e358ff759
#
_cell.length_a   1.000
_cell.length_b   1.000
_cell.length_c   1.000
_cell.angle_alpha   90.00
_cell.angle_beta   90.00
_cell.angle_gamma   90.00
#
_symmetry.space_group_name_H-M   'P 1'
#
loop_
_entity.id
_entity.type
_entity.pdbx_description
1 polymer ?
#
loop_
_entity_poly.entity_id
_entity_poly.type
_entity_poly.pdbx_seq_one_letter_code
_entity_poly.pdbx_strand_id
1 'polypeptide(L)'
;MCLTSAAASDVSALVRHTDQIVHIDDHEMAVLEAGSYRTFTLDARPTDKRPATTEVAATAFDLAGHEHYLHKEIHEQPEATERTLRGRLDRRFATAHLGGIRLTARDVLGVRRVKILGCGSAYYAGLTGALLIEGLSRIPADAETASEFRYRNPVIDPETLYVAVSQSGETFDTLAAIQEVKRKGGDVIGIVNAPGSTIAGACGSGVYIHAGPEVSVASTKAFTSTVVAFALLALHLGRVRDLGPGDGGRLIAALSALPDQITDALGDEPAVAAVARTLVAPAASMFFVGRVGGHAVALEGAQKLKEVSYVHAEAYPAAELKHGPLALVGPDVPTVVVLPDDALLDKNLATVEEIRARRGPVIAVTDVADLAARAGGDDRFAAVLRVPRSEPELAPALLGIPLQLLAYHAALALGRDVDRPRNLAKSVTVE
;
A
#
# COMPACT_ATOMS: atom_id res chain seq x y z
N MET A 1 -13.52 16.67 -38.98
CA MET A 1 -13.25 15.87 -37.78
C MET A 1 -12.07 14.97 -38.12
N CYS A 2 -10.88 15.29 -37.63
CA CYS A 2 -9.70 14.49 -37.93
C CYS A 2 -9.76 13.28 -37.00
N LEU A 3 -10.06 12.09 -37.52
CA LEU A 3 -10.04 10.84 -36.76
C LEU A 3 -8.57 10.42 -36.67
N THR A 4 -7.94 10.69 -35.53
CA THR A 4 -6.60 10.22 -35.21
C THR A 4 -6.71 9.00 -34.31
N SER A 5 -6.05 7.91 -34.68
CA SER A 5 -5.83 6.76 -33.80
C SER A 5 -4.51 6.96 -33.05
N ALA A 6 -4.48 6.64 -31.76
CA ALA A 6 -3.29 6.72 -30.93
C ALA A 6 -3.06 5.40 -30.22
N ALA A 7 -1.81 5.05 -29.94
CA ALA A 7 -1.43 3.91 -29.14
C ALA A 7 -0.54 4.35 -27.98
N ALA A 8 -0.75 3.77 -26.81
CA ALA A 8 0.04 4.03 -25.62
C ALA A 8 0.08 2.78 -24.74
N SER A 9 1.08 2.72 -23.87
CA SER A 9 1.22 1.64 -22.89
C SER A 9 0.34 1.82 -21.65
N ASP A 10 -0.26 3.01 -21.48
CA ASP A 10 -1.11 3.34 -20.33
C ASP A 10 -2.27 4.26 -20.75
N VAL A 11 -3.42 4.07 -20.10
CA VAL A 11 -4.64 4.83 -20.38
C VAL A 11 -4.49 6.33 -20.12
N SER A 12 -3.62 6.72 -19.19
CA SER A 12 -3.38 8.12 -18.83
C SER A 12 -2.93 8.98 -20.00
N ALA A 13 -2.21 8.39 -20.95
CA ALA A 13 -1.77 9.08 -22.16
C ALA A 13 -2.90 9.29 -23.18
N LEU A 14 -3.96 8.49 -23.12
CA LEU A 14 -5.06 8.48 -24.10
C LEU A 14 -6.30 9.22 -23.62
N VAL A 15 -6.59 9.20 -22.31
CA VAL A 15 -7.86 9.64 -21.72
C VAL A 15 -8.17 11.12 -21.97
N ARG A 16 -7.15 11.96 -22.18
CA ARG A 16 -7.34 13.38 -22.56
C ARG A 16 -7.80 13.58 -24.01
N HIS A 17 -7.72 12.53 -24.82
CA HIS A 17 -8.04 12.57 -26.24
C HIS A 17 -9.27 11.73 -26.60
N THR A 18 -9.52 10.66 -25.86
CA THR A 18 -10.66 9.76 -26.08
C THR A 18 -10.98 8.97 -24.81
N ASP A 19 -12.27 8.67 -24.63
CA ASP A 19 -12.76 7.73 -23.63
C ASP A 19 -12.96 6.29 -24.18
N GLN A 20 -12.76 6.13 -25.52
CA GLN A 20 -12.90 4.84 -26.19
C GLN A 20 -11.53 4.19 -26.35
N ILE A 21 -11.32 3.07 -25.69
CA ILE A 21 -10.03 2.37 -25.61
C ILE A 21 -10.20 0.91 -26.02
N VAL A 22 -9.27 0.42 -26.82
CA VAL A 22 -9.15 -0.99 -27.17
C VAL A 22 -7.92 -1.57 -26.46
N HIS A 23 -8.13 -2.52 -25.58
CA HIS A 23 -7.03 -3.24 -24.93
C HIS A 23 -6.52 -4.35 -25.85
N ILE A 24 -5.20 -4.36 -26.06
CA ILE A 24 -4.51 -5.40 -26.82
C ILE A 24 -3.90 -6.38 -25.82
N ASP A 25 -4.19 -7.67 -25.98
CA ASP A 25 -3.67 -8.72 -25.10
C ASP A 25 -2.25 -9.13 -25.52
N ASP A 26 -1.57 -9.89 -24.67
CA ASP A 26 -0.27 -10.49 -24.99
C ASP A 26 -0.37 -11.32 -26.29
N HIS A 27 0.67 -11.22 -27.13
CA HIS A 27 0.72 -11.89 -28.42
C HIS A 27 -0.31 -11.41 -29.43
N GLU A 28 -0.89 -10.22 -29.25
CA GLU A 28 -1.72 -9.55 -30.24
C GLU A 28 -1.01 -8.35 -30.87
N MET A 29 -1.43 -8.02 -32.06
CA MET A 29 -0.99 -6.86 -32.85
C MET A 29 -2.20 -6.02 -33.25
N ALA A 30 -2.01 -4.70 -33.33
CA ALA A 30 -2.99 -3.80 -33.92
C ALA A 30 -2.41 -3.06 -35.10
N VAL A 31 -3.20 -2.95 -36.16
CA VAL A 31 -2.93 -2.07 -37.32
C VAL A 31 -3.88 -0.89 -37.21
N LEU A 32 -3.31 0.31 -37.12
CA LEU A 32 -4.07 1.56 -37.02
C LEU A 32 -4.07 2.26 -38.40
N GLU A 33 -5.25 2.61 -38.87
CA GLU A 33 -5.47 3.39 -40.08
C GLU A 33 -6.31 4.63 -39.77
N ALA A 34 -6.36 5.61 -40.64
CA ALA A 34 -7.20 6.77 -40.43
C ALA A 34 -8.68 6.38 -40.31
N GLY A 35 -9.23 6.41 -39.10
CA GLY A 35 -10.64 6.11 -38.83
C GLY A 35 -10.99 4.63 -38.67
N SER A 36 -10.00 3.72 -38.68
CA SER A 36 -10.23 2.29 -38.42
C SER A 36 -9.05 1.64 -37.72
N TYR A 37 -9.28 0.47 -37.15
CA TYR A 37 -8.24 -0.39 -36.61
C TYR A 37 -8.57 -1.85 -36.87
N ARG A 38 -7.55 -2.70 -36.88
CA ARG A 38 -7.69 -4.16 -36.98
C ARG A 38 -6.75 -4.80 -35.98
N THR A 39 -7.19 -5.86 -35.33
CA THR A 39 -6.40 -6.60 -34.35
C THR A 39 -6.20 -8.04 -34.81
N PHE A 40 -5.03 -8.61 -34.49
CA PHE A 40 -4.61 -9.94 -34.93
C PHE A 40 -3.77 -10.58 -33.79
N THR A 41 -3.76 -11.90 -33.76
CA THR A 41 -2.73 -12.66 -33.03
C THR A 41 -1.38 -12.58 -33.79
N LEU A 42 -0.28 -12.97 -33.14
CA LEU A 42 1.04 -13.08 -33.79
C LEU A 42 1.03 -14.02 -34.99
N ASP A 43 0.12 -15.00 -35.02
CA ASP A 43 -0.08 -15.91 -36.15
C ASP A 43 -0.98 -15.30 -37.27
N ALA A 44 -1.20 -13.98 -37.25
CA ALA A 44 -2.01 -13.21 -38.17
C ALA A 44 -3.50 -13.63 -38.23
N ARG A 45 -4.04 -14.25 -37.20
CA ARG A 45 -5.48 -14.56 -37.12
C ARG A 45 -6.22 -13.33 -36.64
N PRO A 46 -7.28 -12.85 -37.33
CA PRO A 46 -8.07 -11.72 -36.89
C PRO A 46 -8.67 -11.96 -35.52
N THR A 47 -8.67 -10.90 -34.69
CA THR A 47 -9.38 -10.85 -33.37
C THR A 47 -10.47 -9.78 -33.44
N ASP A 48 -11.60 -10.01 -32.75
CA ASP A 48 -12.72 -9.05 -32.66
C ASP A 48 -12.64 -8.27 -31.35
N LYS A 49 -11.80 -7.24 -31.30
CA LYS A 49 -11.69 -6.32 -30.17
C LYS A 49 -12.59 -5.12 -30.38
N ARG A 50 -13.42 -4.80 -29.40
CA ARG A 50 -14.31 -3.65 -29.45
C ARG A 50 -13.85 -2.57 -28.48
N PRO A 51 -14.03 -1.28 -28.84
CA PRO A 51 -13.76 -0.18 -27.92
C PRO A 51 -14.62 -0.33 -26.67
N ALA A 52 -13.98 -0.18 -25.53
CA ALA A 52 -14.62 -0.04 -24.23
C ALA A 52 -14.48 1.40 -23.75
N THR A 53 -15.51 1.95 -23.14
CA THR A 53 -15.44 3.26 -22.51
C THR A 53 -14.67 3.14 -21.22
N THR A 54 -13.61 3.94 -21.07
CA THR A 54 -12.90 4.01 -19.80
C THR A 54 -13.71 4.79 -18.76
N GLU A 55 -13.77 4.27 -17.54
CA GLU A 55 -14.41 4.95 -16.40
C GLU A 55 -13.53 6.05 -15.80
N VAL A 56 -12.25 6.13 -16.22
CA VAL A 56 -11.29 7.10 -15.70
C VAL A 56 -11.50 8.44 -16.38
N ALA A 57 -11.92 9.43 -15.64
CA ALA A 57 -12.07 10.80 -16.17
C ALA A 57 -10.69 11.45 -16.41
N ALA A 58 -10.57 12.24 -17.49
CA ALA A 58 -9.36 12.99 -17.79
C ALA A 58 -8.92 13.90 -16.62
N THR A 59 -9.88 14.46 -15.88
CA THR A 59 -9.63 15.29 -14.70
C THR A 59 -8.94 14.56 -13.55
N ALA A 60 -9.00 13.22 -13.52
CA ALA A 60 -8.29 12.44 -12.51
C ALA A 60 -6.76 12.55 -12.63
N PHE A 61 -6.26 12.93 -13.82
CA PHE A 61 -4.86 13.18 -14.10
C PHE A 61 -4.45 14.66 -14.00
N ASP A 62 -5.36 15.55 -13.56
CA ASP A 62 -5.02 16.95 -13.32
C ASP A 62 -4.40 17.10 -11.92
N LEU A 63 -3.53 18.09 -11.74
CA LEU A 63 -2.89 18.36 -10.45
C LEU A 63 -3.86 18.91 -9.39
N ALA A 64 -5.07 19.34 -9.79
CA ALA A 64 -6.12 19.84 -8.90
C ALA A 64 -5.64 20.93 -7.91
N GLY A 65 -4.71 21.79 -8.33
CA GLY A 65 -4.14 22.87 -7.52
C GLY A 65 -2.91 22.48 -6.69
N HIS A 66 -2.50 21.23 -6.67
CA HIS A 66 -1.25 20.79 -6.06
C HIS A 66 -0.06 21.07 -6.98
N GLU A 67 1.11 21.25 -6.38
CA GLU A 67 2.35 21.48 -7.15
C GLU A 67 2.87 20.19 -7.80
N HIS A 68 2.64 19.03 -7.14
CA HIS A 68 3.14 17.71 -7.55
C HIS A 68 2.06 16.64 -7.45
N TYR A 69 2.16 15.59 -8.28
CA TYR A 69 1.26 14.43 -8.21
C TYR A 69 1.41 13.71 -6.88
N LEU A 70 2.62 13.50 -6.39
CA LEU A 70 2.85 12.84 -5.10
C LEU A 70 2.10 13.54 -3.97
N HIS A 71 2.14 14.87 -3.92
CA HIS A 71 1.43 15.66 -2.91
C HIS A 71 -0.09 15.52 -3.05
N LYS A 72 -0.61 15.64 -4.28
CA LYS A 72 -2.03 15.41 -4.57
C LYS A 72 -2.46 14.03 -4.09
N GLU A 73 -1.71 12.98 -4.44
CA GLU A 73 -2.04 11.60 -4.13
C GLU A 73 -1.98 11.28 -2.63
N ILE A 74 -1.11 11.96 -1.87
CA ILE A 74 -1.12 11.91 -0.40
C ILE A 74 -2.42 12.55 0.13
N HIS A 75 -2.86 13.66 -0.43
CA HIS A 75 -4.09 14.36 0.00
C HIS A 75 -5.38 13.73 -0.52
N GLU A 76 -5.33 12.87 -1.53
CA GLU A 76 -6.49 12.12 -2.04
C GLU A 76 -6.80 10.87 -1.19
N GLN A 77 -6.04 10.55 -0.15
CA GLN A 77 -6.23 9.33 0.65
C GLN A 77 -7.59 9.25 1.36
N PRO A 78 -8.18 10.34 1.91
CA PRO A 78 -9.53 10.28 2.48
C PRO A 78 -10.54 9.78 1.45
N GLU A 79 -10.60 10.40 0.29
CA GLU A 79 -11.54 10.06 -0.78
C GLU A 79 -11.26 8.67 -1.39
N ALA A 80 -9.98 8.29 -1.52
CA ALA A 80 -9.59 6.95 -1.97
C ALA A 80 -10.07 5.88 -0.98
N THR A 81 -9.97 6.15 0.32
CA THR A 81 -10.46 5.28 1.37
C THR A 81 -11.99 5.16 1.32
N GLU A 82 -12.73 6.27 1.15
CA GLU A 82 -14.17 6.23 0.95
C GLU A 82 -14.58 5.37 -0.25
N ARG A 83 -13.87 5.51 -1.39
CA ARG A 83 -14.14 4.69 -2.58
C ARG A 83 -13.87 3.22 -2.32
N THR A 84 -12.80 2.91 -1.58
CA THR A 84 -12.47 1.53 -1.17
C THR A 84 -13.56 0.92 -0.27
N LEU A 85 -14.17 1.71 0.59
CA LEU A 85 -15.22 1.26 1.53
C LEU A 85 -16.61 1.21 0.91
N ARG A 86 -16.85 1.94 -0.17
CA ARG A 86 -18.19 2.15 -0.75
C ARG A 86 -18.90 0.84 -1.09
N GLY A 87 -20.07 0.64 -0.47
CA GLY A 87 -20.91 -0.55 -0.68
C GLY A 87 -20.38 -1.85 -0.07
N ARG A 88 -19.31 -1.78 0.74
CA ARG A 88 -18.64 -2.98 1.31
C ARG A 88 -18.87 -3.20 2.79
N LEU A 89 -19.39 -2.22 3.52
CA LEU A 89 -19.67 -2.34 4.95
C LEU A 89 -21.10 -2.81 5.17
N ASP A 90 -21.28 -4.05 5.60
CA ASP A 90 -22.59 -4.60 5.96
C ASP A 90 -22.81 -4.47 7.47
N ARG A 91 -23.47 -3.35 7.84
CA ARG A 91 -23.78 -3.05 9.26
C ARG A 91 -24.79 -4.03 9.88
N ARG A 92 -25.66 -4.64 9.05
CA ARG A 92 -26.71 -5.57 9.53
C ARG A 92 -26.10 -6.87 10.03
N PHE A 93 -25.14 -7.41 9.29
CA PHE A 93 -24.46 -8.67 9.61
C PHE A 93 -23.09 -8.46 10.25
N ALA A 94 -22.71 -7.20 10.49
CA ALA A 94 -21.43 -6.81 11.08
C ALA A 94 -20.23 -7.44 10.34
N THR A 95 -20.25 -7.40 9.00
CA THR A 95 -19.26 -8.03 8.11
C THR A 95 -18.91 -7.11 6.93
N ALA A 96 -17.92 -7.52 6.13
CA ALA A 96 -17.66 -6.89 4.83
C ALA A 96 -18.31 -7.68 3.71
N HIS A 97 -18.87 -6.98 2.72
CA HIS A 97 -19.36 -7.56 1.47
C HIS A 97 -18.34 -7.35 0.35
N LEU A 98 -17.75 -8.43 -0.13
CA LEU A 98 -16.70 -8.41 -1.17
C LEU A 98 -17.17 -9.21 -2.39
N GLY A 99 -18.06 -8.59 -3.19
CA GLY A 99 -18.74 -9.26 -4.32
C GLY A 99 -17.83 -9.77 -5.44
N GLY A 100 -16.59 -9.27 -5.53
CA GLY A 100 -15.58 -9.77 -6.47
C GLY A 100 -14.85 -11.04 -6.03
N ILE A 101 -14.99 -11.45 -4.76
CA ILE A 101 -14.40 -12.68 -4.24
C ILE A 101 -15.39 -13.82 -4.42
N ARG A 102 -14.97 -14.88 -5.13
CA ARG A 102 -15.80 -16.05 -5.44
C ARG A 102 -15.64 -17.17 -4.41
N LEU A 103 -15.44 -16.84 -3.14
CA LEU A 103 -15.35 -17.79 -2.05
C LEU A 103 -16.69 -17.88 -1.33
N THR A 104 -17.24 -19.08 -1.26
CA THR A 104 -18.39 -19.36 -0.39
C THR A 104 -17.95 -19.47 1.07
N ALA A 105 -18.90 -19.40 2.01
CA ALA A 105 -18.60 -19.63 3.42
C ALA A 105 -17.92 -21.00 3.67
N ARG A 106 -18.28 -22.01 2.88
CA ARG A 106 -17.66 -23.35 2.95
C ARG A 106 -16.20 -23.30 2.52
N ASP A 107 -15.88 -22.57 1.45
CA ASP A 107 -14.51 -22.42 0.96
C ASP A 107 -13.65 -21.68 2.01
N VAL A 108 -14.19 -20.61 2.61
CA VAL A 108 -13.51 -19.87 3.69
C VAL A 108 -13.22 -20.77 4.89
N LEU A 109 -14.16 -21.66 5.28
CA LEU A 109 -13.94 -22.63 6.36
C LEU A 109 -12.84 -23.65 6.02
N GLY A 110 -12.65 -23.95 4.72
CA GLY A 110 -11.59 -24.84 4.22
C GLY A 110 -10.19 -24.19 4.21
N VAL A 111 -10.09 -22.86 4.22
CA VAL A 111 -8.80 -22.17 4.21
C VAL A 111 -8.03 -22.42 5.50
N ARG A 112 -6.83 -22.99 5.39
CA ARG A 112 -5.93 -23.29 6.52
C ARG A 112 -4.79 -22.27 6.66
N ARG A 113 -4.46 -21.58 5.59
CA ARG A 113 -3.42 -20.55 5.56
C ARG A 113 -3.78 -19.47 4.53
N VAL A 114 -3.30 -18.25 4.75
CA VAL A 114 -3.29 -17.20 3.73
C VAL A 114 -1.85 -16.84 3.41
N LYS A 115 -1.50 -16.84 2.11
CA LYS A 115 -0.18 -16.43 1.62
C LYS A 115 -0.35 -15.20 0.72
N ILE A 116 0.28 -14.10 1.10
CA ILE A 116 0.18 -12.82 0.40
C ILE A 116 1.45 -12.62 -0.42
N LEU A 117 1.29 -12.23 -1.70
CA LEU A 117 2.39 -12.04 -2.65
C LEU A 117 2.32 -10.63 -3.24
N GLY A 118 3.42 -9.89 -3.18
CA GLY A 118 3.51 -8.53 -3.70
C GLY A 118 4.96 -8.05 -3.78
N CYS A 119 5.18 -6.87 -4.34
CA CYS A 119 6.48 -6.22 -4.44
C CYS A 119 6.43 -4.82 -3.83
N GLY A 120 7.51 -4.36 -3.17
CA GLY A 120 7.62 -3.01 -2.60
C GLY A 120 6.46 -2.67 -1.65
N SER A 121 5.81 -1.53 -1.83
CA SER A 121 4.67 -1.07 -1.00
C SER A 121 3.51 -2.08 -0.96
N ALA A 122 3.28 -2.85 -2.03
CA ALA A 122 2.28 -3.91 -2.06
C ALA A 122 2.65 -5.06 -1.10
N TYR A 123 3.92 -5.42 -1.00
CA TYR A 123 4.42 -6.38 -0.03
C TYR A 123 4.29 -5.86 1.40
N TYR A 124 4.63 -4.59 1.66
CA TYR A 124 4.51 -4.00 3.01
C TYR A 124 3.05 -3.86 3.45
N ALA A 125 2.14 -3.50 2.55
CA ALA A 125 0.70 -3.59 2.83
C ALA A 125 0.27 -5.04 3.10
N GLY A 126 0.85 -6.00 2.40
CA GLY A 126 0.66 -7.43 2.62
C GLY A 126 1.10 -7.91 4.00
N LEU A 127 2.20 -7.38 4.55
CA LEU A 127 2.62 -7.66 5.94
C LEU A 127 1.56 -7.21 6.95
N THR A 128 1.01 -5.99 6.77
CA THR A 128 -0.12 -5.51 7.58
C THR A 128 -1.35 -6.39 7.39
N GLY A 129 -1.64 -6.77 6.13
CA GLY A 129 -2.74 -7.67 5.79
C GLY A 129 -2.64 -9.04 6.47
N ALA A 130 -1.45 -9.61 6.54
CA ALA A 130 -1.22 -10.88 7.24
C ALA A 130 -1.55 -10.78 8.73
N LEU A 131 -1.10 -9.71 9.39
CA LEU A 131 -1.41 -9.45 10.80
C LEU A 131 -2.91 -9.28 11.05
N LEU A 132 -3.60 -8.56 10.16
CA LEU A 132 -5.06 -8.36 10.24
C LEU A 132 -5.80 -9.69 10.09
N ILE A 133 -5.41 -10.53 9.14
CA ILE A 133 -6.03 -11.84 8.90
C ILE A 133 -5.79 -12.76 10.10
N GLU A 134 -4.55 -12.86 10.60
CA GLU A 134 -4.28 -13.66 11.79
C GLU A 134 -5.04 -13.17 13.02
N GLY A 135 -5.06 -11.85 13.24
CA GLY A 135 -5.74 -11.24 14.39
C GLY A 135 -7.25 -11.47 14.39
N LEU A 136 -7.90 -11.25 13.23
CA LEU A 136 -9.37 -11.24 13.14
C LEU A 136 -9.96 -12.59 12.73
N SER A 137 -9.27 -13.38 11.92
CA SER A 137 -9.83 -14.65 11.42
C SER A 137 -9.20 -15.91 12.02
N ARG A 138 -8.11 -15.74 12.77
CA ARG A 138 -7.33 -16.85 13.34
C ARG A 138 -6.85 -17.87 12.30
N ILE A 139 -6.64 -17.39 11.06
CA ILE A 139 -6.01 -18.16 9.99
C ILE A 139 -4.53 -17.75 9.93
N PRO A 140 -3.56 -18.66 10.05
CA PRO A 140 -2.15 -18.35 9.85
C PRO A 140 -1.95 -17.63 8.51
N ALA A 141 -1.29 -16.48 8.55
CA ALA A 141 -1.08 -15.67 7.37
C ALA A 141 0.34 -15.10 7.35
N ASP A 142 0.94 -15.03 6.17
CA ASP A 142 2.23 -14.42 5.95
C ASP A 142 2.32 -13.76 4.57
N ALA A 143 3.20 -12.78 4.44
CA ALA A 143 3.49 -12.13 3.17
C ALA A 143 4.93 -12.45 2.75
N GLU A 144 5.14 -12.56 1.43
CA GLU A 144 6.44 -12.81 0.82
C GLU A 144 6.59 -11.95 -0.44
N THR A 145 7.81 -11.51 -0.75
CA THR A 145 8.08 -10.83 -2.00
C THR A 145 7.86 -11.78 -3.17
N ALA A 146 7.09 -11.33 -4.16
CA ALA A 146 6.71 -12.16 -5.29
C ALA A 146 7.93 -12.62 -6.11
N SER A 147 8.98 -11.80 -6.18
CA SER A 147 10.25 -12.13 -6.82
C SER A 147 10.92 -13.35 -6.19
N GLU A 148 11.10 -13.39 -4.87
CA GLU A 148 11.71 -14.53 -4.19
C GLU A 148 10.81 -15.77 -4.23
N PHE A 149 9.50 -15.57 -4.05
CA PHE A 149 8.52 -16.66 -4.10
C PHE A 149 8.60 -17.44 -5.41
N ARG A 150 8.62 -16.75 -6.56
CA ARG A 150 8.61 -17.41 -7.87
C ARG A 150 9.85 -18.28 -8.12
N TYR A 151 11.02 -17.84 -7.65
CA TYR A 151 12.29 -18.53 -7.94
C TYR A 151 12.62 -19.68 -7.00
N ARG A 152 12.14 -19.67 -5.77
CA ARG A 152 12.48 -20.71 -4.79
C ARG A 152 11.76 -22.05 -4.99
N ASN A 153 11.00 -22.22 -6.10
CA ASN A 153 10.20 -23.42 -6.37
C ASN A 153 9.21 -23.74 -5.22
N PRO A 154 8.24 -22.84 -4.94
CA PRO A 154 7.39 -22.94 -3.75
C PRO A 154 6.56 -24.23 -3.75
N VAL A 155 6.35 -24.78 -2.56
CA VAL A 155 5.33 -25.79 -2.35
C VAL A 155 3.97 -25.11 -2.31
N ILE A 156 3.06 -25.54 -3.19
CA ILE A 156 1.70 -25.03 -3.25
C ILE A 156 0.78 -26.02 -2.52
N ASP A 157 0.06 -25.48 -1.55
CA ASP A 157 -0.91 -26.23 -0.74
C ASP A 157 -2.33 -25.81 -1.16
N PRO A 158 -3.21 -26.73 -1.55
CA PRO A 158 -4.59 -26.43 -1.98
C PRO A 158 -5.48 -25.86 -0.87
N GLU A 159 -5.14 -26.01 0.39
CA GLU A 159 -5.84 -25.39 1.52
C GLU A 159 -5.32 -23.97 1.84
N THR A 160 -4.34 -23.45 1.07
CA THR A 160 -3.81 -22.10 1.18
C THR A 160 -4.53 -21.17 0.21
N LEU A 161 -5.10 -20.08 0.74
CA LEU A 161 -5.59 -18.96 -0.07
C LEU A 161 -4.40 -18.04 -0.42
N TYR A 162 -4.05 -17.97 -1.69
CA TYR A 162 -3.03 -17.04 -2.19
C TYR A 162 -3.69 -15.70 -2.54
N VAL A 163 -3.07 -14.59 -2.10
CA VAL A 163 -3.54 -13.23 -2.35
C VAL A 163 -2.44 -12.46 -3.07
N ALA A 164 -2.65 -12.11 -4.33
CA ALA A 164 -1.73 -11.27 -5.09
C ALA A 164 -2.09 -9.79 -4.94
N VAL A 165 -1.09 -8.95 -4.68
CA VAL A 165 -1.27 -7.51 -4.46
C VAL A 165 -0.50 -6.72 -5.49
N SER A 166 -1.18 -5.81 -6.20
CA SER A 166 -0.53 -4.91 -7.15
C SER A 166 -1.33 -3.63 -7.36
N GLN A 167 -0.67 -2.47 -7.30
CA GLN A 167 -1.30 -1.20 -7.65
C GLN A 167 -1.56 -1.11 -9.15
N SER A 168 -0.54 -1.28 -9.98
CA SER A 168 -0.66 -1.21 -11.44
C SER A 168 -1.41 -2.38 -12.05
N GLY A 169 -1.33 -3.55 -11.41
CA GLY A 169 -1.81 -4.80 -11.97
C GLY A 169 -0.93 -5.37 -13.09
N GLU A 170 0.27 -4.77 -13.30
CA GLU A 170 1.20 -5.13 -14.38
C GLU A 170 2.59 -5.51 -13.86
N THR A 171 2.76 -5.67 -12.54
CA THR A 171 4.06 -6.01 -11.93
C THR A 171 4.48 -7.42 -12.34
N PHE A 172 5.57 -7.52 -13.11
CA PHE A 172 6.02 -8.76 -13.73
C PHE A 172 6.23 -9.91 -12.73
N ASP A 173 6.97 -9.66 -11.64
CA ASP A 173 7.22 -10.67 -10.62
C ASP A 173 5.95 -11.19 -9.94
N THR A 174 4.99 -10.28 -9.69
CA THR A 174 3.70 -10.67 -9.10
C THR A 174 2.89 -11.53 -10.08
N LEU A 175 2.87 -11.17 -11.36
CA LEU A 175 2.21 -11.97 -12.40
C LEU A 175 2.86 -13.36 -12.52
N ALA A 176 4.18 -13.43 -12.55
CA ALA A 176 4.90 -14.70 -12.64
C ALA A 176 4.68 -15.59 -11.39
N ALA A 177 4.58 -14.99 -10.20
CA ALA A 177 4.23 -15.71 -8.99
C ALA A 177 2.80 -16.28 -9.04
N ILE A 178 1.82 -15.53 -9.58
CA ILE A 178 0.45 -16.02 -9.82
C ILE A 178 0.47 -17.21 -10.78
N GLN A 179 1.20 -17.10 -11.88
CA GLN A 179 1.32 -18.18 -12.87
C GLN A 179 1.92 -19.43 -12.24
N GLU A 180 2.94 -19.28 -11.38
CA GLU A 180 3.57 -20.42 -10.70
C GLU A 180 2.61 -21.11 -9.71
N VAL A 181 1.83 -20.33 -8.93
CA VAL A 181 0.78 -20.90 -8.05
C VAL A 181 -0.24 -21.68 -8.87
N LYS A 182 -0.77 -21.09 -9.94
CA LYS A 182 -1.78 -21.73 -10.80
C LYS A 182 -1.25 -22.95 -11.53
N ARG A 183 -0.02 -22.89 -12.05
CA ARG A 183 0.64 -24.02 -12.71
C ARG A 183 0.74 -25.24 -11.79
N LYS A 184 0.83 -25.02 -10.48
CA LYS A 184 0.90 -26.05 -9.43
C LYS A 184 -0.44 -26.39 -8.81
N GLY A 185 -1.56 -25.85 -9.34
CA GLY A 185 -2.92 -26.19 -8.94
C GLY A 185 -3.46 -25.39 -7.75
N GLY A 186 -2.81 -24.28 -7.38
CA GLY A 186 -3.34 -23.36 -6.35
C GLY A 186 -4.27 -22.30 -6.93
N ASP A 187 -5.14 -21.74 -6.09
CA ASP A 187 -6.03 -20.64 -6.42
C ASP A 187 -5.49 -19.32 -5.88
N VAL A 188 -5.66 -18.23 -6.66
CA VAL A 188 -5.18 -16.89 -6.31
C VAL A 188 -6.31 -15.89 -6.47
N ILE A 189 -6.52 -15.06 -5.45
CA ILE A 189 -7.34 -13.86 -5.54
C ILE A 189 -6.45 -12.61 -5.66
N GLY A 190 -6.96 -11.54 -6.30
CA GLY A 190 -6.23 -10.28 -6.46
C GLY A 190 -6.73 -9.18 -5.53
N ILE A 191 -5.82 -8.37 -4.98
CA ILE A 191 -6.12 -7.03 -4.46
C ILE A 191 -5.41 -6.04 -5.38
N VAL A 192 -6.15 -5.41 -6.28
CA VAL A 192 -5.59 -4.65 -7.40
C VAL A 192 -6.27 -3.29 -7.51
N ASN A 193 -5.54 -2.25 -7.95
CA ASN A 193 -6.15 -0.94 -8.18
C ASN A 193 -6.68 -0.78 -9.62
N ALA A 194 -5.94 -1.24 -10.62
CA ALA A 194 -6.28 -1.02 -12.02
C ALA A 194 -7.28 -2.07 -12.54
N PRO A 195 -8.53 -1.70 -12.86
CA PRO A 195 -9.49 -2.62 -13.50
C PRO A 195 -9.00 -3.04 -14.89
N GLY A 196 -9.24 -4.31 -15.24
CA GLY A 196 -8.86 -4.84 -16.55
C GLY A 196 -7.36 -5.11 -16.74
N SER A 197 -6.54 -4.92 -15.71
CA SER A 197 -5.11 -5.21 -15.77
C SER A 197 -4.81 -6.72 -15.85
N THR A 198 -3.60 -7.04 -16.30
CA THR A 198 -3.13 -8.42 -16.50
C THR A 198 -3.25 -9.26 -15.23
N ILE A 199 -2.83 -8.73 -14.07
CA ILE A 199 -2.94 -9.44 -12.79
C ILE A 199 -4.39 -9.65 -12.38
N ALA A 200 -5.27 -8.64 -12.58
CA ALA A 200 -6.69 -8.79 -12.29
C ALA A 200 -7.33 -9.90 -13.14
N GLY A 201 -7.02 -9.95 -14.45
CA GLY A 201 -7.43 -11.01 -15.37
C GLY A 201 -6.85 -12.37 -14.98
N ALA A 202 -5.56 -12.42 -14.63
CA ALA A 202 -4.89 -13.64 -14.21
C ALA A 202 -5.47 -14.22 -12.91
N CYS A 203 -5.85 -13.39 -11.94
CA CYS A 203 -6.54 -13.86 -10.73
C CYS A 203 -7.98 -14.30 -11.01
N GLY A 204 -8.71 -13.54 -11.82
CA GLY A 204 -10.12 -13.80 -12.18
C GLY A 204 -11.13 -13.57 -11.06
N SER A 205 -10.68 -13.27 -9.85
CA SER A 205 -11.45 -13.03 -8.63
C SER A 205 -10.65 -12.15 -7.68
N GLY A 206 -11.31 -11.27 -6.90
CA GLY A 206 -10.60 -10.43 -5.95
C GLY A 206 -11.31 -9.14 -5.59
N VAL A 207 -10.54 -8.16 -5.18
CA VAL A 207 -10.99 -6.84 -4.72
C VAL A 207 -10.27 -5.75 -5.49
N TYR A 208 -11.01 -4.87 -6.14
CA TYR A 208 -10.45 -3.60 -6.59
C TYR A 208 -10.43 -2.59 -5.45
N ILE A 209 -9.29 -1.93 -5.23
CA ILE A 209 -9.17 -0.95 -4.14
C ILE A 209 -9.77 0.41 -4.48
N HIS A 210 -10.04 0.70 -5.76
CA HIS A 210 -10.65 1.96 -6.25
C HIS A 210 -9.93 3.23 -5.74
N ALA A 211 -8.61 3.17 -5.55
CA ALA A 211 -7.84 4.34 -5.14
C ALA A 211 -7.77 5.44 -6.22
N GLY A 212 -8.20 5.12 -7.44
CA GLY A 212 -8.06 5.99 -8.60
C GLY A 212 -6.64 5.93 -9.21
N PRO A 213 -6.39 6.69 -10.28
CA PRO A 213 -5.07 6.75 -10.90
C PRO A 213 -4.02 7.27 -9.92
N GLU A 214 -2.84 6.66 -9.94
CA GLU A 214 -1.68 7.08 -9.16
C GLU A 214 -0.50 7.27 -10.13
N VAL A 215 -0.10 8.53 -10.35
CA VAL A 215 0.81 8.97 -11.41
C VAL A 215 2.24 9.04 -10.90
N SER A 216 2.44 9.53 -9.67
CA SER A 216 3.77 9.59 -9.07
C SER A 216 4.36 8.19 -8.93
N VAL A 217 5.68 8.06 -9.07
CA VAL A 217 6.35 6.75 -8.98
C VAL A 217 6.16 6.13 -7.60
N ALA A 218 6.30 6.92 -6.54
CA ALA A 218 6.10 6.45 -5.17
C ALA A 218 4.61 6.22 -4.88
N SER A 219 4.27 5.04 -4.40
CA SER A 219 2.89 4.68 -4.03
C SER A 219 2.51 5.27 -2.68
N THR A 220 1.31 5.86 -2.58
CA THR A 220 0.77 6.50 -1.37
C THR A 220 -0.66 6.06 -1.08
N LYS A 221 -1.65 6.63 -1.80
CA LYS A 221 -3.07 6.30 -1.63
C LYS A 221 -3.38 4.83 -1.92
N ALA A 222 -2.65 4.22 -2.87
CA ALA A 222 -2.82 2.80 -3.16
C ALA A 222 -2.34 1.92 -2.00
N PHE A 223 -1.26 2.28 -1.29
CA PHE A 223 -0.82 1.58 -0.09
C PHE A 223 -1.91 1.61 0.99
N THR A 224 -2.42 2.79 1.36
CA THR A 224 -3.45 2.96 2.38
C THR A 224 -4.73 2.24 2.01
N SER A 225 -5.20 2.38 0.76
CA SER A 225 -6.38 1.67 0.24
C SER A 225 -6.19 0.15 0.25
N THR A 226 -4.98 -0.35 0.03
CA THR A 226 -4.67 -1.79 0.12
C THR A 226 -4.75 -2.29 1.56
N VAL A 227 -4.24 -1.53 2.53
CA VAL A 227 -4.40 -1.85 3.97
C VAL A 227 -5.89 -1.92 4.34
N VAL A 228 -6.69 -0.96 3.88
CA VAL A 228 -8.16 -0.95 4.07
C VAL A 228 -8.82 -2.17 3.43
N ALA A 229 -8.41 -2.55 2.21
CA ALA A 229 -8.92 -3.74 1.54
C ALA A 229 -8.59 -5.03 2.31
N PHE A 230 -7.38 -5.10 2.92
CA PHE A 230 -7.05 -6.20 3.82
C PHE A 230 -7.87 -6.20 5.11
N ALA A 231 -8.18 -5.04 5.69
CA ALA A 231 -9.08 -4.97 6.84
C ALA A 231 -10.49 -5.49 6.50
N LEU A 232 -11.00 -5.15 5.31
CA LEU A 232 -12.27 -5.69 4.80
C LEU A 232 -12.20 -7.20 4.57
N LEU A 233 -11.12 -7.71 3.98
CA LEU A 233 -10.91 -9.14 3.76
C LEU A 233 -10.81 -9.88 5.10
N ALA A 234 -10.03 -9.37 6.04
CA ALA A 234 -9.87 -9.97 7.36
C ALA A 234 -11.19 -9.98 8.15
N LEU A 235 -11.98 -8.89 8.06
CA LEU A 235 -13.33 -8.83 8.62
C LEU A 235 -14.24 -9.88 7.98
N HIS A 236 -14.24 -10.00 6.65
CA HIS A 236 -15.04 -11.00 5.93
C HIS A 236 -14.68 -12.43 6.36
N LEU A 237 -13.39 -12.77 6.33
CA LEU A 237 -12.91 -14.09 6.75
C LEU A 237 -13.21 -14.37 8.23
N GLY A 238 -12.96 -13.39 9.09
CA GLY A 238 -13.18 -13.50 10.54
C GLY A 238 -14.64 -13.75 10.89
N ARG A 239 -15.57 -13.03 10.23
CA ARG A 239 -17.02 -13.19 10.46
C ARG A 239 -17.59 -14.55 10.02
N VAL A 240 -16.94 -15.21 9.08
CA VAL A 240 -17.27 -16.59 8.71
C VAL A 240 -16.75 -17.60 9.75
N ARG A 241 -15.71 -17.23 10.52
CA ARG A 241 -15.02 -18.09 11.49
C ARG A 241 -15.37 -17.71 12.93
N ASP A 242 -14.47 -16.98 13.58
CA ASP A 242 -14.50 -16.81 15.03
C ASP A 242 -14.87 -15.39 15.49
N LEU A 243 -14.81 -14.39 14.59
CA LEU A 243 -15.05 -12.99 14.96
C LEU A 243 -16.51 -12.76 15.31
N GLY A 244 -16.77 -12.29 16.54
CA GLY A 244 -18.11 -11.97 17.03
C GLY A 244 -18.76 -10.80 16.31
N PRO A 245 -20.11 -10.67 16.30
CA PRO A 245 -20.78 -9.54 15.69
C PRO A 245 -20.45 -8.20 16.38
N GLY A 246 -20.15 -8.19 17.67
CA GLY A 246 -19.73 -7.00 18.41
C GLY A 246 -18.41 -6.43 17.87
N ASP A 247 -17.39 -7.29 17.70
CA ASP A 247 -16.09 -6.90 17.15
C ASP A 247 -16.19 -6.49 15.68
N GLY A 248 -17.01 -7.20 14.90
CA GLY A 248 -17.30 -6.80 13.52
C GLY A 248 -17.94 -5.41 13.44
N GLY A 249 -18.91 -5.12 14.32
CA GLY A 249 -19.54 -3.80 14.42
C GLY A 249 -18.57 -2.69 14.82
N ARG A 250 -17.67 -2.96 15.79
CA ARG A 250 -16.59 -2.06 16.20
C ARG A 250 -15.67 -1.71 15.03
N LEU A 251 -15.21 -2.71 14.30
CA LEU A 251 -14.33 -2.49 13.15
C LEU A 251 -15.02 -1.75 12.00
N ILE A 252 -16.31 -2.02 11.74
CA ILE A 252 -17.11 -1.27 10.76
C ILE A 252 -17.23 0.21 11.15
N ALA A 253 -17.45 0.51 12.43
CA ALA A 253 -17.51 1.88 12.91
C ALA A 253 -16.16 2.60 12.70
N ALA A 254 -15.05 1.93 13.05
CA ALA A 254 -13.70 2.44 12.85
C ALA A 254 -13.36 2.66 11.37
N LEU A 255 -13.66 1.70 10.49
CA LEU A 255 -13.49 1.85 9.05
C LEU A 255 -14.32 3.01 8.48
N SER A 256 -15.53 3.22 9.01
CA SER A 256 -16.38 4.34 8.58
C SER A 256 -15.84 5.72 8.99
N ALA A 257 -15.10 5.81 10.10
CA ALA A 257 -14.48 7.03 10.59
C ALA A 257 -13.09 7.30 9.96
N LEU A 258 -12.48 6.30 9.33
CA LEU A 258 -11.11 6.37 8.85
C LEU A 258 -10.84 7.52 7.84
N PRO A 259 -11.73 7.84 6.88
CA PRO A 259 -11.51 8.97 5.96
C PRO A 259 -11.35 10.30 6.69
N ASP A 260 -12.18 10.59 7.69
CA ASP A 260 -12.09 11.81 8.49
C ASP A 260 -10.79 11.82 9.31
N GLN A 261 -10.41 10.69 9.90
CA GLN A 261 -9.15 10.55 10.64
C GLN A 261 -7.92 10.75 9.75
N ILE A 262 -7.96 10.30 8.48
CA ILE A 262 -6.89 10.58 7.51
C ILE A 262 -6.83 12.08 7.20
N THR A 263 -7.97 12.73 7.05
CA THR A 263 -8.05 14.20 6.85
C THR A 263 -7.40 14.95 8.02
N ASP A 264 -7.72 14.55 9.24
CA ASP A 264 -7.13 15.14 10.45
C ASP A 264 -5.60 14.91 10.52
N ALA A 265 -5.13 13.70 10.15
CA ALA A 265 -3.69 13.40 10.11
C ALA A 265 -2.92 14.24 9.09
N LEU A 266 -3.55 14.56 7.95
CA LEU A 266 -2.99 15.45 6.92
C LEU A 266 -2.91 16.91 7.41
N GLY A 267 -3.77 17.33 8.33
CA GLY A 267 -3.79 18.69 8.87
C GLY A 267 -2.50 19.10 9.61
N ASP A 268 -1.69 18.15 10.07
CA ASP A 268 -0.42 18.41 10.77
C ASP A 268 0.79 18.54 9.79
N GLU A 269 0.54 18.62 8.50
CA GLU A 269 1.59 18.70 7.46
C GLU A 269 2.64 19.79 7.71
N PRO A 270 2.32 21.04 8.17
CA PRO A 270 3.34 22.04 8.46
C PRO A 270 4.38 21.61 9.49
N ALA A 271 3.97 20.87 10.53
CA ALA A 271 4.88 20.31 11.53
C ALA A 271 5.76 19.21 10.91
N VAL A 272 5.18 18.33 10.10
CA VAL A 272 5.93 17.30 9.37
C VAL A 272 6.97 17.94 8.44
N ALA A 273 6.61 18.99 7.70
CA ALA A 273 7.51 19.73 6.83
C ALA A 273 8.69 20.38 7.58
N ALA A 274 8.46 20.87 8.79
CA ALA A 274 9.52 21.42 9.64
C ALA A 274 10.51 20.31 10.05
N VAL A 275 10.01 19.17 10.50
CA VAL A 275 10.83 18.00 10.86
C VAL A 275 11.63 17.49 9.65
N ALA A 276 11.00 17.40 8.49
CA ALA A 276 11.66 16.97 7.24
C ALA A 276 12.86 17.86 6.91
N ARG A 277 12.71 19.19 7.00
CA ARG A 277 13.80 20.15 6.70
C ARG A 277 14.92 20.13 7.74
N THR A 278 14.59 19.96 9.02
CA THR A 278 15.57 20.16 10.10
C THR A 278 16.27 18.88 10.53
N LEU A 279 15.61 17.73 10.45
CA LEU A 279 16.14 16.45 10.93
C LEU A 279 16.39 15.43 9.82
N VAL A 280 15.58 15.43 8.73
CA VAL A 280 15.64 14.38 7.71
C VAL A 280 16.53 14.80 6.54
N ALA A 281 16.31 15.98 5.95
CA ALA A 281 17.08 16.43 4.79
C ALA A 281 18.59 16.56 5.04
N PRO A 282 19.07 16.98 6.24
CA PRO A 282 20.51 17.00 6.53
C PRO A 282 21.13 15.61 6.78
N ALA A 283 20.33 14.59 7.06
CA ALA A 283 20.81 13.26 7.42
C ALA A 283 21.33 12.50 6.18
N ALA A 284 22.50 11.89 6.30
CA ALA A 284 23.02 11.00 5.27
C ALA A 284 22.40 9.59 5.35
N SER A 285 21.98 9.18 6.54
CA SER A 285 21.36 7.89 6.81
C SER A 285 20.37 8.00 7.97
N MET A 286 19.33 7.18 7.92
CA MET A 286 18.29 7.10 8.95
C MET A 286 17.83 5.67 9.19
N PHE A 287 17.32 5.43 10.40
CA PHE A 287 16.59 4.21 10.71
C PHE A 287 15.10 4.47 10.88
N PHE A 288 14.32 3.45 10.55
CA PHE A 288 12.89 3.36 10.82
C PHE A 288 12.64 2.09 11.61
N VAL A 289 12.02 2.20 12.76
CA VAL A 289 11.79 1.03 13.61
C VAL A 289 10.37 0.99 14.16
N GLY A 290 9.90 -0.21 14.39
CA GLY A 290 8.61 -0.47 15.02
C GLY A 290 8.50 -1.94 15.38
N ARG A 291 7.39 -2.31 16.03
CA ARG A 291 7.09 -3.71 16.37
C ARG A 291 5.79 -4.12 15.68
N VAL A 292 5.74 -5.36 15.21
CA VAL A 292 4.56 -5.97 14.60
C VAL A 292 3.96 -5.05 13.52
N GLY A 293 2.75 -4.49 13.70
CA GLY A 293 2.14 -3.55 12.75
C GLY A 293 2.98 -2.29 12.51
N GLY A 294 3.61 -1.77 13.56
CA GLY A 294 4.53 -0.63 13.48
C GLY A 294 5.77 -0.91 12.62
N HIS A 295 6.25 -2.16 12.55
CA HIS A 295 7.37 -2.52 11.69
C HIS A 295 6.96 -2.48 10.19
N ALA A 296 5.78 -2.96 9.84
CA ALA A 296 5.29 -2.88 8.46
C ALA A 296 5.19 -1.41 7.99
N VAL A 297 4.72 -0.51 8.86
CA VAL A 297 4.68 0.94 8.61
C VAL A 297 6.09 1.53 8.50
N ALA A 298 7.03 1.11 9.35
CA ALA A 298 8.43 1.55 9.29
C ALA A 298 9.10 1.16 7.96
N LEU A 299 8.84 -0.05 7.45
CA LEU A 299 9.31 -0.51 6.13
C LEU A 299 8.80 0.39 5.01
N GLU A 300 7.50 0.71 5.00
CA GLU A 300 6.91 1.60 4.00
C GLU A 300 7.47 3.03 4.10
N GLY A 301 7.62 3.57 5.32
CA GLY A 301 8.20 4.90 5.53
C GLY A 301 9.65 5.00 5.06
N ALA A 302 10.48 4.01 5.36
CA ALA A 302 11.86 3.93 4.87
C ALA A 302 11.91 3.82 3.34
N GLN A 303 10.99 3.06 2.75
CA GLN A 303 10.85 2.93 1.30
C GLN A 303 10.52 4.28 0.66
N LYS A 304 9.49 4.97 1.16
CA LYS A 304 9.10 6.30 0.64
C LYS A 304 10.25 7.30 0.73
N LEU A 305 10.94 7.35 1.86
CA LEU A 305 12.06 8.29 2.02
C LEU A 305 13.18 8.03 1.01
N LYS A 306 13.66 6.77 0.90
CA LYS A 306 14.76 6.46 -0.03
C LYS A 306 14.38 6.67 -1.50
N GLU A 307 13.12 6.38 -1.88
CA GLU A 307 12.64 6.53 -3.25
C GLU A 307 12.69 7.97 -3.74
N VAL A 308 12.19 8.92 -2.95
CA VAL A 308 11.98 10.30 -3.42
C VAL A 308 13.08 11.26 -2.98
N SER A 309 13.72 11.04 -1.81
CA SER A 309 14.74 11.95 -1.29
C SER A 309 16.17 11.50 -1.57
N TYR A 310 16.38 10.20 -1.81
CA TYR A 310 17.68 9.53 -1.93
C TYR A 310 18.50 9.51 -0.63
N VAL A 311 17.91 9.86 0.49
CA VAL A 311 18.49 9.63 1.82
C VAL A 311 18.51 8.12 2.08
N HIS A 312 19.65 7.60 2.50
CA HIS A 312 19.73 6.18 2.86
C HIS A 312 18.84 5.89 4.08
N ALA A 313 17.88 5.02 3.93
CA ALA A 313 16.92 4.68 4.97
C ALA A 313 16.72 3.17 5.05
N GLU A 314 16.85 2.62 6.25
CA GLU A 314 16.60 1.20 6.51
C GLU A 314 15.56 1.02 7.63
N ALA A 315 14.77 -0.02 7.51
CA ALA A 315 13.80 -0.38 8.53
C ALA A 315 14.11 -1.71 9.18
N TYR A 316 13.94 -1.77 10.51
CA TYR A 316 14.15 -2.97 11.32
C TYR A 316 13.00 -3.19 12.30
N PRO A 317 12.67 -4.44 12.64
CA PRO A 317 11.96 -4.70 13.89
C PRO A 317 12.73 -4.05 15.04
N ALA A 318 12.03 -3.30 15.91
CA ALA A 318 12.70 -2.49 16.94
C ALA A 318 13.65 -3.31 17.85
N ALA A 319 13.34 -4.59 18.09
CA ALA A 319 14.21 -5.46 18.87
C ALA A 319 15.52 -5.81 18.15
N GLU A 320 15.49 -5.86 16.79
CA GLU A 320 16.64 -6.26 15.96
C GLU A 320 17.74 -5.19 15.87
N LEU A 321 17.45 -3.94 16.29
CA LEU A 321 18.51 -2.92 16.39
C LEU A 321 19.73 -3.41 17.19
N LYS A 322 19.51 -4.19 18.25
CA LYS A 322 20.56 -4.71 19.13
C LYS A 322 21.50 -5.71 18.46
N HIS A 323 21.05 -6.29 17.35
CA HIS A 323 21.77 -7.35 16.66
C HIS A 323 22.63 -6.83 15.49
N GLY A 324 23.08 -5.56 15.59
CA GLY A 324 24.00 -4.95 14.63
C GLY A 324 23.73 -3.46 14.38
N PRO A 325 22.55 -3.07 13.87
CA PRO A 325 22.27 -1.69 13.42
C PRO A 325 22.50 -0.63 14.51
N LEU A 326 22.34 -0.98 15.78
CA LEU A 326 22.55 -0.07 16.91
C LEU A 326 23.99 0.49 16.99
N ALA A 327 24.96 -0.18 16.38
CA ALA A 327 26.32 0.31 16.25
C ALA A 327 26.45 1.57 15.38
N LEU A 328 25.48 1.81 14.49
CA LEU A 328 25.45 2.97 13.60
C LEU A 328 24.65 4.16 14.19
N VAL A 329 23.93 3.95 15.30
CA VAL A 329 23.16 5.00 15.94
C VAL A 329 24.09 6.01 16.61
N GLY A 330 23.92 7.28 16.28
CA GLY A 330 24.68 8.41 16.78
C GLY A 330 23.96 9.74 16.56
N PRO A 331 24.57 10.86 16.94
CA PRO A 331 23.93 12.19 16.85
C PRO A 331 23.46 12.58 15.44
N ASP A 332 24.13 12.07 14.42
CA ASP A 332 23.87 12.40 13.00
C ASP A 332 22.99 11.38 12.29
N VAL A 333 22.49 10.38 13.02
CA VAL A 333 21.63 9.31 12.47
C VAL A 333 20.26 9.32 13.17
N PRO A 334 19.31 10.14 12.68
CA PRO A 334 17.96 10.15 13.20
C PRO A 334 17.28 8.80 13.03
N THR A 335 16.44 8.46 14.00
CA THR A 335 15.62 7.24 13.95
C THR A 335 14.15 7.60 14.08
N VAL A 336 13.36 7.19 13.10
CA VAL A 336 11.89 7.20 13.21
C VAL A 336 11.47 5.98 14.00
N VAL A 337 10.71 6.19 15.08
CA VAL A 337 10.12 5.13 15.89
C VAL A 337 8.61 5.19 15.76
N VAL A 338 8.02 4.13 15.23
CA VAL A 338 6.56 3.98 15.11
C VAL A 338 6.02 3.44 16.44
N LEU A 339 5.20 4.26 17.09
CA LEU A 339 4.71 4.07 18.48
C LEU A 339 3.17 4.02 18.49
N PRO A 340 2.53 2.93 18.04
CA PRO A 340 1.08 2.79 18.18
C PRO A 340 0.68 2.67 19.67
N ASP A 341 -0.54 3.15 20.00
CA ASP A 341 -1.15 2.99 21.31
C ASP A 341 -1.69 1.56 21.47
N ASP A 342 -0.77 0.63 21.63
CA ASP A 342 -1.04 -0.79 21.76
C ASP A 342 -0.31 -1.42 22.99
N ALA A 343 -0.46 -2.71 23.15
CA ALA A 343 0.18 -3.47 24.24
C ALA A 343 1.72 -3.48 24.18
N LEU A 344 2.32 -3.04 23.08
CA LEU A 344 3.77 -3.03 22.87
C LEU A 344 4.38 -1.64 23.06
N LEU A 345 3.59 -0.61 23.42
CA LEU A 345 4.06 0.76 23.59
C LEU A 345 5.27 0.84 24.53
N ASP A 346 5.18 0.21 25.71
CA ASP A 346 6.28 0.24 26.69
C ASP A 346 7.55 -0.44 26.17
N LYS A 347 7.40 -1.46 25.31
CA LYS A 347 8.54 -2.12 24.65
C LYS A 347 9.17 -1.23 23.56
N ASN A 348 8.37 -0.43 22.88
CA ASN A 348 8.85 0.54 21.91
C ASN A 348 9.51 1.73 22.61
N LEU A 349 8.98 2.20 23.74
CA LEU A 349 9.61 3.23 24.58
C LEU A 349 10.98 2.79 25.11
N ALA A 350 11.14 1.51 25.48
CA ALA A 350 12.46 1.00 25.85
C ALA A 350 13.46 1.09 24.68
N THR A 351 13.01 0.89 23.43
CA THR A 351 13.87 1.08 22.25
C THR A 351 14.25 2.56 22.05
N VAL A 352 13.34 3.50 22.35
CA VAL A 352 13.63 4.94 22.37
C VAL A 352 14.80 5.23 23.31
N GLU A 353 14.79 4.68 24.54
CA GLU A 353 15.88 4.87 25.51
C GLU A 353 17.21 4.28 25.02
N GLU A 354 17.19 3.15 24.33
CA GLU A 354 18.38 2.54 23.75
C GLU A 354 19.01 3.43 22.67
N ILE A 355 18.21 4.10 21.83
CA ILE A 355 18.67 5.04 20.81
C ILE A 355 19.22 6.30 21.48
N ARG A 356 18.49 6.87 22.45
CA ARG A 356 18.88 8.08 23.17
C ARG A 356 20.18 7.93 23.98
N ALA A 357 20.41 6.76 24.56
CA ALA A 357 21.66 6.45 25.27
C ALA A 357 22.89 6.60 24.35
N ARG A 358 22.70 6.57 23.03
CA ARG A 358 23.72 6.80 22.01
C ARG A 358 23.65 8.18 21.36
N ARG A 359 22.82 9.06 21.93
CA ARG A 359 22.56 10.42 21.45
C ARG A 359 21.89 10.47 20.06
N GLY A 360 21.28 9.38 19.61
CA GLY A 360 20.52 9.33 18.38
C GLY A 360 19.24 10.18 18.50
N PRO A 361 18.97 11.12 17.58
CA PRO A 361 17.71 11.85 17.56
C PRO A 361 16.55 10.90 17.25
N VAL A 362 15.46 10.99 18.03
CA VAL A 362 14.26 10.16 17.86
C VAL A 362 13.12 11.01 17.33
N ILE A 363 12.56 10.60 16.19
CA ILE A 363 11.31 11.12 15.62
C ILE A 363 10.22 10.10 15.94
N ALA A 364 9.30 10.43 16.83
CA ALA A 364 8.16 9.56 17.16
C ALA A 364 7.03 9.76 16.16
N VAL A 365 6.42 8.66 15.67
CA VAL A 365 5.17 8.68 14.91
C VAL A 365 4.13 7.88 15.71
N THR A 366 3.03 8.52 16.12
CA THR A 366 2.19 7.97 17.19
C THR A 366 0.73 8.43 17.12
N ASP A 367 -0.16 7.57 17.57
CA ASP A 367 -1.56 7.86 17.92
C ASP A 367 -1.81 7.91 19.44
N VAL A 368 -0.75 7.86 20.26
CA VAL A 368 -0.84 8.02 21.71
C VAL A 368 -1.16 9.48 22.05
N ALA A 369 -2.30 9.72 22.71
CA ALA A 369 -2.80 11.06 23.00
C ALA A 369 -1.83 11.89 23.85
N ASP A 370 -1.28 11.31 24.91
CA ASP A 370 -0.30 11.94 25.80
C ASP A 370 0.98 11.10 25.88
N LEU A 371 1.76 11.14 24.79
CA LEU A 371 3.01 10.42 24.70
C LEU A 371 4.03 10.93 25.73
N ALA A 372 4.03 12.23 26.04
CA ALA A 372 4.95 12.83 27.00
C ALA A 372 4.75 12.24 28.39
N ALA A 373 3.52 12.14 28.88
CA ALA A 373 3.23 11.52 30.18
C ALA A 373 3.63 10.04 30.19
N ARG A 374 3.34 9.30 29.09
CA ARG A 374 3.68 7.88 28.96
C ARG A 374 5.20 7.65 28.88
N ALA A 375 5.92 8.54 28.21
CA ALA A 375 7.37 8.46 28.04
C ALA A 375 8.15 9.05 29.22
N GLY A 376 7.53 9.83 30.11
CA GLY A 376 8.18 10.50 31.20
C GLY A 376 8.89 11.81 30.84
N GLY A 377 8.42 12.51 29.81
CA GLY A 377 8.86 13.85 29.40
C GLY A 377 8.91 14.03 27.88
N ASP A 378 8.71 15.27 27.43
CA ASP A 378 8.80 15.67 26.01
C ASP A 378 10.24 15.69 25.48
N ASP A 379 11.23 15.88 26.35
CA ASP A 379 12.66 15.94 26.02
C ASP A 379 13.22 14.60 25.48
N ARG A 380 12.40 13.58 25.46
CA ARG A 380 12.77 12.25 24.95
C ARG A 380 12.76 12.15 23.43
N PHE A 381 12.13 13.09 22.77
CA PHE A 381 11.95 13.08 21.32
C PHE A 381 12.51 14.35 20.69
N ALA A 382 13.24 14.21 19.58
CA ALA A 382 13.63 15.34 18.75
C ALA A 382 12.42 15.94 18.02
N ALA A 383 11.44 15.09 17.70
CA ALA A 383 10.14 15.48 17.16
C ALA A 383 9.07 14.42 17.45
N VAL A 384 7.80 14.85 17.47
CA VAL A 384 6.63 13.95 17.61
C VAL A 384 5.65 14.29 16.49
N LEU A 385 5.38 13.33 15.62
CA LEU A 385 4.38 13.40 14.56
C LEU A 385 3.16 12.61 15.02
N ARG A 386 2.03 13.32 15.16
CA ARG A 386 0.82 12.73 15.72
C ARG A 386 -0.19 12.39 14.64
N VAL A 387 -0.94 11.34 14.89
CA VAL A 387 -2.14 11.00 14.11
C VAL A 387 -3.32 10.80 15.06
N PRO A 388 -4.56 10.92 14.61
CA PRO A 388 -5.73 10.58 15.41
C PRO A 388 -5.69 9.14 15.88
N ARG A 389 -6.20 8.88 17.07
CA ARG A 389 -6.36 7.53 17.60
C ARG A 389 -7.44 6.78 16.82
N SER A 390 -7.16 5.54 16.44
CA SER A 390 -8.10 4.63 15.83
C SER A 390 -8.09 3.28 16.55
N GLU A 391 -8.86 2.31 16.01
CA GLU A 391 -8.71 0.94 16.45
C GLU A 391 -7.32 0.39 16.06
N PRO A 392 -6.70 -0.44 16.88
CA PRO A 392 -5.34 -0.93 16.64
C PRO A 392 -5.14 -1.58 15.27
N GLU A 393 -6.19 -2.22 14.74
CA GLU A 393 -6.21 -2.86 13.43
C GLU A 393 -6.03 -1.84 12.28
N LEU A 394 -6.45 -0.59 12.47
CA LEU A 394 -6.40 0.48 11.46
C LEU A 394 -5.29 1.50 11.70
N ALA A 395 -4.65 1.47 12.87
CA ALA A 395 -3.52 2.36 13.18
C ALA A 395 -2.41 2.35 12.10
N PRO A 396 -2.04 1.22 11.46
CA PRO A 396 -1.06 1.22 10.38
C PRO A 396 -1.41 2.11 9.18
N ALA A 397 -2.70 2.24 8.83
CA ALA A 397 -3.13 3.12 7.75
C ALA A 397 -2.90 4.61 8.08
N LEU A 398 -3.14 5.01 9.34
CA LEU A 398 -2.95 6.38 9.80
C LEU A 398 -1.47 6.72 10.03
N LEU A 399 -0.72 5.84 10.69
CA LEU A 399 0.69 6.05 11.03
C LEU A 399 1.60 6.13 9.78
N GLY A 400 1.13 5.64 8.63
CA GLY A 400 1.81 5.80 7.34
C GLY A 400 1.75 7.23 6.77
N ILE A 401 0.70 8.01 7.10
CA ILE A 401 0.45 9.33 6.53
C ILE A 401 1.61 10.32 6.81
N PRO A 402 2.03 10.56 8.07
CA PRO A 402 3.13 11.46 8.33
C PRO A 402 4.46 11.00 7.70
N LEU A 403 4.65 9.71 7.49
CA LEU A 403 5.87 9.19 6.85
C LEU A 403 5.92 9.51 5.35
N GLN A 404 4.77 9.48 4.67
CA GLN A 404 4.64 9.89 3.26
C GLN A 404 4.92 11.39 3.12
N LEU A 405 4.32 12.22 3.97
CA LEU A 405 4.58 13.67 4.02
C LEU A 405 6.05 13.97 4.37
N LEU A 406 6.64 13.24 5.32
CA LEU A 406 8.03 13.38 5.71
C LEU A 406 8.98 13.15 4.52
N ALA A 407 8.72 12.09 3.76
CA ALA A 407 9.50 11.76 2.56
C ALA A 407 9.34 12.84 1.47
N TYR A 408 8.11 13.30 1.22
CA TYR A 408 7.80 14.36 0.27
C TYR A 408 8.55 15.66 0.61
N HIS A 409 8.41 16.16 1.84
CA HIS A 409 9.04 17.43 2.25
C HIS A 409 10.57 17.33 2.36
N ALA A 410 11.12 16.17 2.72
CA ALA A 410 12.56 15.94 2.68
C ALA A 410 13.10 16.01 1.24
N ALA A 411 12.39 15.41 0.29
CA ALA A 411 12.76 15.47 -1.12
C ALA A 411 12.71 16.89 -1.67
N LEU A 412 11.68 17.68 -1.33
CA LEU A 412 11.60 19.10 -1.69
C LEU A 412 12.77 19.90 -1.11
N ALA A 413 13.09 19.71 0.17
CA ALA A 413 14.20 20.39 0.82
C ALA A 413 15.56 20.07 0.17
N LEU A 414 15.68 18.90 -0.45
CA LEU A 414 16.85 18.45 -1.19
C LEU A 414 16.80 18.77 -2.70
N GLY A 415 15.76 19.46 -3.18
CA GLY A 415 15.58 19.83 -4.58
C GLY A 415 15.41 18.62 -5.51
N ARG A 416 14.74 17.55 -5.05
CA ARG A 416 14.51 16.32 -5.83
C ARG A 416 13.20 16.38 -6.59
N ASP A 417 13.15 15.70 -7.74
CA ASP A 417 11.89 15.45 -8.44
C ASP A 417 11.10 14.37 -7.66
N VAL A 418 10.00 14.78 -7.05
CA VAL A 418 9.18 13.92 -6.19
C VAL A 418 8.25 12.99 -6.97
N ASP A 419 7.88 13.38 -8.19
CA ASP A 419 6.98 12.61 -9.05
C ASP A 419 7.71 11.54 -9.86
N ARG A 420 8.95 11.90 -10.31
CA ARG A 420 9.78 11.03 -11.17
C ARG A 420 11.19 10.90 -10.61
N PRO A 421 11.36 10.20 -9.49
CA PRO A 421 12.69 9.97 -8.92
C PRO A 421 13.57 9.21 -9.91
N ARG A 422 14.88 9.53 -9.88
CA ARG A 422 15.86 8.92 -10.79
C ARG A 422 15.89 7.41 -10.65
N ASN A 423 16.13 6.71 -11.77
CA ASN A 423 16.37 5.26 -11.84
C ASN A 423 15.16 4.39 -11.44
N LEU A 424 13.99 4.97 -11.26
CA LEU A 424 12.77 4.26 -10.92
C LEU A 424 11.70 4.44 -12.00
N ALA A 425 10.82 3.47 -12.11
CA ALA A 425 9.63 3.49 -12.96
C ALA A 425 8.39 3.22 -12.12
N LYS A 426 7.23 3.78 -12.52
CA LYS A 426 5.95 3.58 -11.81
C LYS A 426 5.55 2.10 -11.77
N SER A 427 5.78 1.36 -12.85
CA SER A 427 5.48 -0.07 -12.96
C SER A 427 6.69 -0.82 -13.48
N VAL A 428 7.04 -1.92 -12.81
CA VAL A 428 8.11 -2.83 -13.25
C VAL A 428 7.46 -3.95 -14.04
N THR A 429 7.44 -3.78 -15.37
CA THR A 429 6.74 -4.66 -16.32
C THR A 429 7.66 -5.69 -16.99
N VAL A 430 8.95 -5.62 -16.71
CA VAL A 430 9.98 -6.50 -17.25
C VAL A 430 10.87 -7.03 -16.12
N GLU A 431 11.56 -8.13 -16.39
CA GLU A 431 12.55 -8.71 -15.48
C GLU A 431 13.85 -7.90 -15.46
#